data_8b421a5740107342e068df96d7208181
#
_entry.id   8b421a5740107342e068df96d7208181
#
_cell.length_a   1.000
_cell.length_b   1.000
_cell.length_c   1.000
_cell.angle_alpha   90.00
_cell.angle_beta   90.00
_cell.angle_gamma   90.00
#
_symmetry.space_group_name_H-M   'P 1'
#
loop_
_entity.id
_entity.type
_entity.pdbx_description
1 polymer ?
#
loop_
_entity_poly.entity_id
_entity_poly.type
_entity_poly.pdbx_seq_one_letter_code
_entity_poly.pdbx_strand_id
1 'polypeptide(L)'
;MTALKETAFQFPHQTQFYKGKVRDVYTINDDLLVMVASDRISAFDVVLPSAIPYKGQVLNQIAAKFLAATQDIIPNWVVSVPDATVTIGKKCETFPVEMVIRGYL
;
A
#
# COMPACT_ATOMS: atom_id res chain seq x y z
N MET A 1 2.74 -21.88 -5.01
CA MET A 1 3.36 -20.64 -4.61
C MET A 1 2.76 -20.12 -3.31
N THR A 2 3.60 -19.54 -2.48
CA THR A 2 3.19 -19.07 -1.16
C THR A 2 2.69 -17.61 -1.25
N ALA A 3 1.55 -17.35 -0.62
CA ALA A 3 1.02 -16.00 -0.53
C ALA A 3 1.76 -15.20 0.56
N LEU A 4 1.93 -13.90 0.33
CA LEU A 4 2.53 -12.98 1.28
C LEU A 4 1.45 -12.50 2.25
N LYS A 5 1.41 -13.05 3.46
CA LYS A 5 0.41 -12.68 4.47
C LYS A 5 0.84 -11.53 5.34
N GLU A 6 2.09 -11.48 5.74
CA GLU A 6 2.59 -10.47 6.67
C GLU A 6 4.06 -10.20 6.41
N THR A 7 4.52 -9.04 6.89
CA THR A 7 5.92 -8.68 6.88
C THR A 7 6.35 -8.27 8.28
N ALA A 8 7.66 -8.34 8.53
CA ALA A 8 8.24 -7.95 9.81
C ALA A 8 9.62 -7.36 9.56
N PHE A 9 9.71 -6.41 8.62
CA PHE A 9 10.97 -5.76 8.29
C PHE A 9 11.37 -4.75 9.36
N GLN A 10 12.66 -4.55 9.49
CA GLN A 10 13.22 -3.49 10.33
C GLN A 10 14.14 -2.64 9.47
N PHE A 11 13.72 -1.41 9.19
CA PHE A 11 14.47 -0.50 8.36
C PHE A 11 15.30 0.47 9.20
N PRO A 12 16.46 0.94 8.72
CA PRO A 12 17.17 2.03 9.37
C PRO A 12 16.27 3.26 9.51
N HIS A 13 16.31 3.90 10.68
CA HIS A 13 15.51 5.10 10.99
C HIS A 13 13.99 4.88 10.97
N GLN A 14 13.55 3.63 11.09
CA GLN A 14 12.13 3.33 11.20
C GLN A 14 11.57 3.86 12.53
N THR A 15 10.50 4.67 12.45
CA THR A 15 9.88 5.27 13.62
C THR A 15 8.56 4.63 14.00
N GLN A 16 7.83 4.06 13.03
CA GLN A 16 6.52 3.45 13.28
C GLN A 16 6.29 2.27 12.33
N PHE A 17 5.41 1.37 12.77
CA PHE A 17 4.88 0.30 11.94
C PHE A 17 3.37 0.24 12.13
N TYR A 18 2.62 0.18 11.04
CA TYR A 18 1.17 0.03 11.05
C TYR A 18 0.77 -1.14 10.17
N LYS A 19 0.03 -2.09 10.73
CA LYS A 19 -0.52 -3.22 9.99
C LYS A 19 -1.98 -2.93 9.66
N GLY A 20 -2.24 -2.59 8.39
CA GLY A 20 -3.61 -2.38 7.90
C GLY A 20 -4.30 -3.70 7.56
N LYS A 21 -5.50 -3.61 7.01
CA LYS A 21 -6.28 -4.81 6.61
C LYS A 21 -5.54 -5.63 5.56
N VAL A 22 -4.93 -4.96 4.59
CA VAL A 22 -4.27 -5.62 3.46
C VAL A 22 -2.86 -5.08 3.19
N ARG A 23 -2.42 -4.03 3.87
CA ARG A 23 -1.11 -3.42 3.69
C ARG A 23 -0.36 -3.28 5.00
N ASP A 24 0.95 -3.43 4.91
CA ASP A 24 1.86 -3.14 6.01
C ASP A 24 2.59 -1.84 5.69
N VAL A 25 2.59 -0.91 6.64
CA VAL A 25 3.13 0.44 6.42
C VAL A 25 4.22 0.73 7.42
N TYR A 26 5.41 1.03 6.92
CA TYR A 26 6.58 1.40 7.73
C TYR A 26 6.87 2.88 7.54
N THR A 27 7.00 3.61 8.64
CA THR A 27 7.35 5.03 8.61
C THR A 27 8.83 5.20 8.88
N ILE A 28 9.51 5.96 8.02
CA ILE A 28 10.96 6.20 8.10
C ILE A 28 11.17 7.70 8.34
N ASN A 29 11.87 8.04 9.42
CA ASN A 29 12.18 9.43 9.81
C ASN A 29 10.95 10.34 9.89
N ASP A 30 9.76 9.80 10.06
CA ASP A 30 8.49 10.53 10.06
C ASP A 30 8.18 11.31 8.78
N ASP A 31 8.89 11.07 7.69
CA ASP A 31 8.67 11.77 6.43
C ASP A 31 8.49 10.86 5.22
N LEU A 32 8.85 9.59 5.32
CA LEU A 32 8.69 8.61 4.25
C LEU A 32 7.87 7.42 4.73
N LEU A 33 7.08 6.87 3.82
CA LEU A 33 6.35 5.62 4.03
C LEU A 33 6.89 4.54 3.10
N VAL A 34 7.12 3.36 3.66
CA VAL A 34 7.34 2.13 2.89
C VAL A 34 6.08 1.30 3.04
N MET A 35 5.31 1.18 1.98
CA MET A 35 4.04 0.49 2.00
C MET A 35 4.16 -0.82 1.24
N VAL A 36 3.85 -1.92 1.91
CA VAL A 36 3.89 -3.26 1.33
C VAL A 36 2.47 -3.76 1.15
N ALA A 37 2.07 -3.99 -0.10
CA ALA A 37 0.78 -4.57 -0.40
C ALA A 37 0.88 -6.08 -0.20
N SER A 38 0.19 -6.59 0.82
CA SER A 38 0.17 -8.02 1.12
C SER A 38 -0.88 -8.75 0.29
N ASP A 39 -0.90 -10.07 0.43
CA ASP A 39 -1.90 -10.92 -0.22
C ASP A 39 -3.11 -11.19 0.68
N ARG A 40 -3.20 -10.51 1.81
CA ARG A 40 -4.39 -10.58 2.69
C ARG A 40 -5.60 -10.04 1.94
N ILE A 41 -6.76 -10.62 2.22
CA ILE A 41 -8.03 -10.16 1.68
C ILE A 41 -9.01 -9.89 2.82
N SER A 42 -9.76 -8.80 2.69
CA SER A 42 -10.76 -8.40 3.66
C SER A 42 -12.13 -8.36 2.99
N ALA A 43 -13.14 -8.89 3.68
CA ALA A 43 -14.53 -8.82 3.24
C ALA A 43 -15.39 -8.41 4.42
N PHE A 44 -16.25 -7.41 4.23
CA PHE A 44 -17.08 -6.84 5.30
C PHE A 44 -16.24 -6.46 6.53
N ASP A 45 -15.08 -5.86 6.31
CA ASP A 45 -14.12 -5.44 7.35
C ASP A 45 -13.50 -6.58 8.16
N VAL A 46 -13.63 -7.82 7.70
CA VAL A 46 -13.00 -8.99 8.32
C VAL A 46 -11.87 -9.48 7.43
N VAL A 47 -10.66 -9.58 8.01
CA VAL A 47 -9.53 -10.17 7.31
C VAL A 47 -9.73 -11.69 7.27
N LEU A 48 -9.77 -12.25 6.06
CA LEU A 48 -10.01 -13.66 5.88
C LEU A 48 -8.78 -14.49 6.29
N PRO A 49 -8.95 -15.74 6.71
CA PRO A 49 -7.84 -16.58 7.21
C PRO A 49 -6.86 -16.99 6.12
N SER A 50 -7.28 -17.01 4.86
CA SER A 50 -6.41 -17.35 3.74
C SER A 50 -6.09 -16.12 2.91
N ALA A 51 -4.86 -16.03 2.40
CA ALA A 51 -4.44 -14.98 1.50
C ALA A 51 -4.48 -15.46 0.05
N ILE A 52 -4.51 -14.52 -0.89
CA ILE A 52 -4.58 -14.84 -2.32
C ILE A 52 -3.23 -14.52 -2.95
N PRO A 53 -2.49 -15.53 -3.48
CA PRO A 53 -1.21 -15.28 -4.13
C PRO A 53 -1.32 -14.24 -5.24
N TYR A 54 -0.30 -13.39 -5.37
CA TYR A 54 -0.19 -12.32 -6.35
C TYR A 54 -1.16 -11.14 -6.17
N LYS A 55 -2.10 -11.19 -5.23
CA LYS A 55 -3.05 -10.08 -5.03
C LYS A 55 -2.32 -8.77 -4.74
N GLY A 56 -1.34 -8.80 -3.82
CA GLY A 56 -0.56 -7.62 -3.48
C GLY A 56 0.21 -7.05 -4.66
N GLN A 57 0.83 -7.92 -5.47
CA GLN A 57 1.56 -7.50 -6.66
C GLN A 57 0.63 -6.81 -7.66
N VAL A 58 -0.52 -7.39 -7.93
CA VAL A 58 -1.48 -6.83 -8.89
C VAL A 58 -1.97 -5.46 -8.41
N LEU A 59 -2.38 -5.36 -7.15
CA LEU A 59 -2.89 -4.09 -6.62
C LEU A 59 -1.82 -3.00 -6.62
N ASN A 60 -0.62 -3.32 -6.18
CA ASN A 60 0.45 -2.33 -6.12
C ASN A 60 0.87 -1.85 -7.51
N GLN A 61 0.98 -2.77 -8.46
CA GLN A 61 1.38 -2.42 -9.82
C GLN A 61 0.30 -1.62 -10.55
N ILE A 62 -0.98 -1.94 -10.36
CA ILE A 62 -2.07 -1.17 -10.93
C ILE A 62 -2.09 0.25 -10.36
N ALA A 63 -1.97 0.38 -9.04
CA ALA A 63 -1.91 1.69 -8.39
C ALA A 63 -0.74 2.51 -8.91
N ALA A 64 0.45 1.92 -9.00
CA ALA A 64 1.64 2.60 -9.49
C ALA A 64 1.47 3.07 -10.94
N LYS A 65 0.86 2.25 -11.78
CA LYS A 65 0.60 2.60 -13.18
C LYS A 65 -0.32 3.80 -13.30
N PHE A 66 -1.42 3.82 -12.56
CA PHE A 66 -2.37 4.93 -12.63
C PHE A 66 -1.82 6.20 -11.99
N LEU A 67 -1.06 6.09 -10.91
CA LEU A 67 -0.42 7.26 -10.31
C LEU A 67 0.62 7.87 -11.24
N ALA A 68 1.40 7.06 -11.94
CA ALA A 68 2.34 7.55 -12.93
C ALA A 68 1.62 8.19 -14.13
N ALA A 69 0.52 7.61 -14.59
CA ALA A 69 -0.24 8.11 -15.73
C ALA A 69 -0.93 9.46 -15.46
N THR A 70 -1.25 9.76 -14.20
CA THR A 70 -1.95 10.99 -13.81
C THR A 70 -1.03 12.02 -13.16
N GLN A 71 0.27 11.77 -13.14
CA GLN A 71 1.25 12.62 -12.48
C GLN A 71 1.32 14.04 -13.05
N ASP A 72 1.03 14.20 -14.34
CA ASP A 72 0.98 15.50 -15.00
C ASP A 72 -0.32 16.27 -14.71
N ILE A 73 -1.32 15.61 -14.16
CA ILE A 73 -2.59 16.21 -13.77
C ILE A 73 -2.53 16.71 -12.33
N ILE A 74 -2.05 15.86 -11.43
CA ILE A 74 -1.93 16.18 -10.01
C ILE A 74 -0.73 15.47 -9.42
N PRO A 75 0.09 16.12 -8.56
CA PRO A 75 1.17 15.44 -7.85
C PRO A 75 0.63 14.34 -6.95
N ASN A 76 1.42 13.29 -6.75
CA ASN A 76 1.08 12.21 -5.86
C ASN A 76 2.20 11.93 -4.84
N TRP A 77 1.94 11.02 -3.92
CA TRP A 77 2.86 10.72 -2.81
C TRP A 77 4.03 9.82 -3.21
N VAL A 78 3.99 9.18 -4.37
CA VAL A 78 4.95 8.14 -4.74
C VAL A 78 6.33 8.72 -5.04
N VAL A 79 7.35 8.17 -4.41
CA VAL A 79 8.76 8.46 -4.71
C VAL A 79 9.35 7.37 -5.59
N SER A 80 9.15 6.10 -5.25
CA SER A 80 9.65 4.96 -6.03
C SER A 80 8.84 3.70 -5.77
N VAL A 81 8.94 2.74 -6.68
CA VAL A 81 8.34 1.42 -6.55
C VAL A 81 9.45 0.38 -6.72
N PRO A 82 10.19 0.06 -5.64
CA PRO A 82 11.37 -0.79 -5.74
C PRO A 82 11.06 -2.26 -5.98
N ASP A 83 9.84 -2.70 -5.71
CA ASP A 83 9.41 -4.08 -5.91
C ASP A 83 7.94 -4.12 -6.30
N ALA A 84 7.51 -5.27 -6.82
CA ALA A 84 6.13 -5.46 -7.28
C ALA A 84 5.09 -5.21 -6.18
N THR A 85 5.44 -5.46 -4.92
CA THR A 85 4.53 -5.27 -3.78
C THR A 85 4.85 -4.05 -2.93
N VAL A 86 5.90 -3.29 -3.26
CA VAL A 86 6.42 -2.24 -2.38
C VAL A 86 6.37 -0.89 -3.08
N THR A 87 5.80 0.09 -2.38
CA THR A 87 5.82 1.49 -2.81
C THR A 87 6.44 2.35 -1.70
N ILE A 88 7.40 3.18 -2.06
CA ILE A 88 7.98 4.17 -1.16
C ILE A 88 7.44 5.54 -1.55
N GLY A 89 6.96 6.28 -0.58
CA GLY A 89 6.41 7.60 -0.85
C GLY A 89 6.49 8.55 0.34
N LYS A 90 6.02 9.76 0.13
CA LYS A 90 6.02 10.80 1.14
C LYS A 90 4.91 10.56 2.15
N LYS A 91 5.21 10.76 3.43
CA LYS A 91 4.19 10.76 4.46
C LYS A 91 3.38 12.05 4.33
N CYS A 92 2.10 11.91 4.04
CA CYS A 92 1.20 13.04 3.86
C CYS A 92 0.21 13.11 5.01
N GLU A 93 -0.25 14.32 5.32
CA GLU A 93 -1.39 14.49 6.21
C GLU A 93 -2.66 14.19 5.42
N THR A 94 -3.45 13.23 5.91
CA THR A 94 -4.63 12.76 5.19
C THR A 94 -5.91 13.37 5.76
N PHE A 95 -6.89 13.58 4.88
CA PHE A 95 -8.23 13.89 5.33
C PHE A 95 -8.87 12.62 5.93
N PRO A 96 -9.62 12.74 7.04
CA PRO A 96 -10.24 11.57 7.68
C PRO A 96 -11.52 11.12 6.95
N VAL A 97 -11.52 11.17 5.63
CA VAL A 97 -12.67 10.80 4.79
C VAL A 97 -12.17 9.99 3.61
N GLU A 98 -12.75 8.82 3.40
CA GLU A 98 -12.48 8.01 2.23
C GLU A 98 -13.34 8.46 1.06
N MET A 99 -12.70 8.85 -0.04
CA MET A 99 -13.38 9.29 -1.25
C MET A 99 -13.43 8.13 -2.24
N VAL A 100 -14.64 7.66 -2.55
CA VAL A 100 -14.83 6.53 -3.46
C VAL A 100 -15.66 7.00 -4.65
N ILE A 101 -15.12 6.81 -5.85
CA ILE A 101 -15.81 7.09 -7.11
C ILE A 101 -16.00 5.79 -7.85
N ARG A 102 -17.24 5.49 -8.22
CA ARG A 102 -17.59 4.29 -8.96
C ARG A 102 -18.35 4.66 -10.23
N GLY A 103 -17.99 3.99 -11.33
CA GLY A 103 -18.74 4.13 -12.59
C GLY A 103 -20.11 3.47 -12.55
N TYR A 104 -20.25 2.45 -11.70
CA TYR A 104 -21.48 1.68 -11.53
C TYR A 104 -21.72 1.36 -10.07
N LEU A 105 -22.96 1.16 -9.72
CA LEU A 105 -23.33 0.72 -8.38
C LEU A 105 -23.00 -0.76 -8.15
#